data_5950616f287b326e185d9d391b689a29
#
_entry.id   5950616f287b326e185d9d391b689a29
#
_cell.length_a   1.000
_cell.length_b   1.000
_cell.length_c   1.000
_cell.angle_alpha   90.00
_cell.angle_beta   90.00
_cell.angle_gamma   90.00
#
_symmetry.space_group_name_H-M   'P 1'
#
loop_
_entity.id
_entity.type
_entity.pdbx_description
1 polymer ?
#
loop_
_entity_poly.entity_id
_entity_poly.type
_entity_poly.pdbx_seq_one_letter_code
_entity_poly.pdbx_strand_id
1 'polypeptide(L)'
;FKRLQAVGLSDRAFNLYRTWADLRLMDGGIDPSHREAGKCYIGDPKLANFHPRGIGLTNTLRTWLSMWSLRDSHCRGTPHFQRITQPALVIQSDADSGVFPSDARAIFDALASENKQLETVVGDHYLQVPDTARGKVADIITDWIGCV
;
A
#
# COMPACT_ATOMS: atom_id res chain seq x y z
N PHE A 1 15.55 -19.47 10.05
CA PHE A 1 16.48 -19.25 8.96
C PHE A 1 17.92 -19.66 9.37
N LYS A 2 18.53 -19.03 10.37
CA LYS A 2 19.89 -19.34 10.86
C LYS A 2 20.12 -20.83 11.15
N ARG A 3 19.11 -21.50 11.77
CA ARG A 3 19.18 -22.97 12.02
C ARG A 3 19.18 -23.79 10.73
N LEU A 4 18.44 -23.38 9.71
CA LEU A 4 18.43 -24.07 8.41
C LEU A 4 19.79 -23.92 7.70
N GLN A 5 20.37 -22.74 7.74
CA GLN A 5 21.72 -22.49 7.21
C GLN A 5 22.77 -23.36 7.90
N ALA A 6 22.67 -23.51 9.23
CA ALA A 6 23.59 -24.35 9.99
C ALA A 6 23.57 -25.83 9.61
N VAL A 7 22.47 -26.31 9.01
CA VAL A 7 22.32 -27.69 8.49
C VAL A 7 22.41 -27.75 6.96
N GLY A 8 22.94 -26.74 6.31
CA GLY A 8 23.19 -26.70 4.87
C GLY A 8 21.94 -26.45 4.01
N LEU A 9 20.81 -26.07 4.60
CA LEU A 9 19.60 -25.72 3.86
C LEU A 9 19.59 -24.22 3.54
N SER A 10 19.47 -23.90 2.26
CA SER A 10 19.52 -22.51 1.79
C SER A 10 18.27 -21.70 2.16
N ASP A 11 17.09 -22.33 2.06
CA ASP A 11 15.80 -21.71 2.35
C ASP A 11 14.68 -22.76 2.43
N ARG A 12 13.48 -22.35 2.82
CA ARG A 12 12.30 -23.21 2.85
C ARG A 12 11.08 -22.43 2.42
N ALA A 13 10.33 -22.98 1.48
CA ALA A 13 9.04 -22.42 1.05
C ALA A 13 7.92 -22.81 2.03
N PHE A 14 6.97 -21.91 2.21
CA PHE A 14 5.75 -22.11 2.97
C PHE A 14 4.63 -21.22 2.45
N ASN A 15 3.39 -21.59 2.71
CA ASN A 15 2.24 -20.79 2.36
C ASN A 15 1.80 -19.91 3.54
N LEU A 16 1.49 -18.65 3.22
CA LEU A 16 0.96 -17.67 4.15
C LEU A 16 -0.33 -17.10 3.57
N TYR A 17 -1.40 -17.20 4.33
CA TYR A 17 -2.69 -16.59 3.99
C TYR A 17 -2.82 -15.21 4.63
N ARG A 18 -3.84 -14.43 4.22
CA ARG A 18 -4.18 -13.12 4.78
C ARG A 18 -3.15 -12.02 4.50
N THR A 19 -2.58 -12.04 3.32
CA THR A 19 -1.60 -11.01 2.91
C THR A 19 -2.22 -9.80 2.21
N TRP A 20 -3.54 -9.80 1.96
CA TRP A 20 -4.21 -8.82 1.11
C TRP A 20 -5.26 -7.96 1.81
N ALA A 21 -5.94 -8.48 2.82
CA ALA A 21 -7.02 -7.76 3.48
C ALA A 21 -6.61 -7.25 4.85
N ASP A 22 -6.54 -5.94 4.95
CA ASP A 22 -6.47 -5.20 6.21
C ASP A 22 -7.85 -5.24 6.91
N LEU A 23 -7.88 -5.17 8.25
CA LEU A 23 -9.13 -5.10 9.03
C LEU A 23 -9.95 -3.87 8.70
N ARG A 24 -9.33 -2.77 8.32
CA ARG A 24 -9.99 -1.54 7.87
C ARG A 24 -10.91 -1.76 6.68
N LEU A 25 -10.66 -2.80 5.87
CA LEU A 25 -11.54 -3.16 4.74
C LEU A 25 -12.88 -3.75 5.19
N MET A 26 -12.91 -4.39 6.36
CA MET A 26 -14.11 -5.05 6.89
C MET A 26 -14.99 -4.10 7.70
N ASP A 27 -14.43 -3.01 8.20
CA ASP A 27 -15.12 -2.04 9.04
C ASP A 27 -14.92 -0.62 8.49
N GLY A 28 -16.00 -0.06 7.95
CA GLY A 28 -15.99 1.32 7.41
C GLY A 28 -15.82 2.41 8.47
N GLY A 29 -15.98 2.08 9.75
CA GLY A 29 -15.75 3.00 10.87
C GLY A 29 -14.25 3.15 11.22
N ILE A 30 -13.41 2.23 10.75
CA ILE A 30 -11.96 2.29 10.95
C ILE A 30 -11.35 3.02 9.75
N ASP A 31 -10.71 4.15 9.99
CA ASP A 31 -10.09 4.98 8.95
C ASP A 31 -11.09 5.33 7.82
N PRO A 32 -12.16 6.07 8.13
CA PRO A 32 -13.30 6.24 7.25
C PRO A 32 -12.93 6.97 5.95
N SER A 33 -13.52 6.51 4.86
CA SER A 33 -13.41 7.09 3.52
C SER A 33 -14.67 6.74 2.71
N HIS A 34 -14.74 7.12 1.44
CA HIS A 34 -15.86 6.74 0.58
C HIS A 34 -15.77 5.30 0.04
N ARG A 35 -14.78 4.52 0.48
CA ARG A 35 -14.66 3.11 0.08
C ARG A 35 -15.86 2.29 0.54
N GLU A 36 -16.21 1.28 -0.25
CA GLU A 36 -17.22 0.32 0.14
C GLU A 36 -16.68 -0.65 1.21
N ALA A 37 -17.31 -0.66 2.38
CA ALA A 37 -16.93 -1.59 3.45
C ALA A 37 -17.15 -3.05 3.02
N GLY A 38 -16.28 -3.95 3.43
CA GLY A 38 -16.33 -5.37 3.07
C GLY A 38 -15.81 -5.71 1.68
N LYS A 39 -15.21 -4.74 0.97
CA LYS A 39 -14.55 -4.97 -0.32
C LYS A 39 -13.09 -4.51 -0.29
N CYS A 40 -12.22 -5.24 -0.98
CA CYS A 40 -10.89 -4.79 -1.35
C CYS A 40 -10.83 -4.56 -2.87
N TYR A 41 -9.75 -3.97 -3.37
CA TYR A 41 -9.57 -3.62 -4.79
C TYR A 41 -9.66 -4.81 -5.77
N ILE A 42 -9.69 -6.04 -5.26
CA ILE A 42 -9.91 -7.26 -6.05
C ILE A 42 -11.20 -7.99 -5.66
N GLY A 43 -12.08 -7.38 -4.89
CA GLY A 43 -13.38 -7.91 -4.49
C GLY A 43 -13.46 -8.34 -3.03
N ASP A 44 -14.01 -9.53 -2.75
CA ASP A 44 -14.21 -10.02 -1.38
C ASP A 44 -12.87 -10.25 -0.65
N PRO A 45 -12.60 -9.55 0.48
CA PRO A 45 -11.37 -9.70 1.26
C PRO A 45 -11.11 -11.14 1.77
N LYS A 46 -12.15 -11.91 2.06
CA LYS A 46 -11.99 -13.31 2.50
C LYS A 46 -11.48 -14.18 1.35
N LEU A 47 -12.10 -14.04 0.18
CA LEU A 47 -11.65 -14.75 -1.01
C LEU A 47 -10.23 -14.31 -1.40
N ALA A 48 -9.95 -13.00 -1.38
CA ALA A 48 -8.62 -12.46 -1.66
C ALA A 48 -7.55 -13.05 -0.75
N ASN A 49 -7.80 -13.10 0.56
CA ASN A 49 -6.87 -13.62 1.56
C ASN A 49 -6.56 -15.12 1.44
N PHE A 50 -7.44 -15.89 0.83
CA PHE A 50 -7.30 -17.34 0.69
C PHE A 50 -7.15 -17.79 -0.76
N HIS A 51 -7.10 -16.85 -1.70
CA HIS A 51 -6.99 -17.17 -3.11
C HIS A 51 -5.63 -17.83 -3.42
N PRO A 52 -5.60 -18.96 -4.17
CA PRO A 52 -4.36 -19.68 -4.48
C PRO A 52 -3.36 -18.88 -5.32
N ARG A 53 -3.81 -17.80 -5.99
CA ARG A 53 -2.97 -16.85 -6.73
C ARG A 53 -2.70 -15.56 -5.95
N GLY A 54 -2.93 -15.57 -4.63
CA GLY A 54 -2.72 -14.41 -3.78
C GLY A 54 -1.26 -13.95 -3.78
N ILE A 55 -1.03 -12.65 -3.85
CA ILE A 55 0.31 -12.08 -3.72
C ILE A 55 0.87 -12.45 -2.35
N GLY A 56 2.08 -12.99 -2.33
CA GLY A 56 2.72 -13.40 -1.09
C GLY A 56 2.16 -14.70 -0.48
N LEU A 57 1.27 -15.44 -1.18
CA LEU A 57 0.78 -16.72 -0.68
C LEU A 57 1.92 -17.71 -0.43
N THR A 58 2.82 -17.87 -1.39
CA THR A 58 4.00 -18.73 -1.25
C THR A 58 5.23 -17.89 -1.04
N ASN A 59 5.87 -18.06 0.09
CA ASN A 59 7.09 -17.35 0.46
C ASN A 59 8.19 -18.34 0.81
N THR A 60 9.43 -17.93 0.62
CA THR A 60 10.56 -18.55 1.34
C THR A 60 10.74 -17.80 2.68
N LEU A 61 11.44 -18.40 3.61
CA LEU A 61 11.76 -17.73 4.89
C LEU A 61 12.51 -16.43 4.67
N ARG A 62 13.41 -16.39 3.70
CA ARG A 62 14.16 -15.19 3.33
C ARG A 62 13.25 -14.09 2.78
N THR A 63 12.38 -14.45 1.84
CA THR A 63 11.42 -13.50 1.26
C THR A 63 10.48 -12.96 2.32
N TRP A 64 9.97 -13.84 3.19
CA TRP A 64 9.09 -13.40 4.27
C TRP A 64 9.78 -12.41 5.23
N LEU A 65 11.00 -12.70 5.65
CA LEU A 65 11.78 -11.79 6.50
C LEU A 65 12.01 -10.45 5.82
N SER A 66 12.35 -10.46 4.53
CA SER A 66 12.64 -9.25 3.77
C SER A 66 11.42 -8.36 3.51
N MET A 67 10.24 -8.95 3.29
CA MET A 67 9.04 -8.21 2.87
C MET A 67 8.02 -8.03 3.98
N TRP A 68 7.76 -9.07 4.79
CA TRP A 68 6.60 -9.12 5.68
C TRP A 68 6.95 -9.05 7.17
N SER A 69 8.19 -9.28 7.55
CA SER A 69 8.61 -9.19 8.94
C SER A 69 8.50 -7.76 9.46
N LEU A 70 7.79 -7.55 10.55
CA LEU A 70 7.67 -6.24 11.18
C LEU A 70 9.03 -5.69 11.67
N ARG A 71 9.96 -6.59 12.01
CA ARG A 71 11.26 -6.23 12.56
C ARG A 71 12.37 -6.15 11.51
N ASP A 72 12.37 -7.09 10.56
CA ASP A 72 13.52 -7.30 9.66
C ASP A 72 13.23 -6.84 8.23
N SER A 73 11.99 -6.41 7.92
CA SER A 73 11.61 -5.97 6.57
C SER A 73 12.28 -4.65 6.19
N HIS A 74 12.84 -4.61 5.00
CA HIS A 74 13.31 -3.40 4.35
C HIS A 74 12.23 -2.71 3.49
N CYS A 75 11.02 -3.28 3.43
CA CYS A 75 9.88 -2.73 2.68
C CYS A 75 9.06 -1.69 3.49
N ARG A 76 9.56 -1.25 4.62
CA ARG A 76 8.92 -0.19 5.40
C ARG A 76 9.23 1.16 4.79
N GLY A 77 8.21 1.89 4.38
CA GLY A 77 8.37 3.15 3.65
C GLY A 77 8.96 4.29 4.50
N THR A 78 8.53 4.43 5.75
CA THR A 78 8.86 5.58 6.62
C THR A 78 10.35 5.94 6.66
N PRO A 79 11.31 5.02 6.91
CA PRO A 79 12.74 5.37 6.93
C PRO A 79 13.27 5.85 5.58
N HIS A 80 12.60 5.50 4.49
CA HIS A 80 12.95 5.93 3.14
C HIS A 80 12.36 7.29 2.84
N PHE A 81 11.10 7.54 3.19
CA PHE A 81 10.43 8.84 3.02
C PHE A 81 11.15 9.95 3.77
N GLN A 82 11.67 9.70 4.96
CA GLN A 82 12.47 10.66 5.74
C GLN A 82 13.77 11.10 5.07
N ARG A 83 14.13 10.52 3.94
CA ARG A 83 15.33 10.84 3.15
C ARG A 83 15.00 11.52 1.82
N ILE A 84 13.72 11.67 1.50
CA ILE A 84 13.26 12.34 0.28
C ILE A 84 13.13 13.82 0.58
N THR A 85 14.03 14.62 0.01
CA THR A 85 14.07 16.09 0.12
C THR A 85 13.61 16.80 -1.14
N GLN A 86 13.46 16.07 -2.25
CA GLN A 86 12.94 16.58 -3.51
C GLN A 86 11.46 16.98 -3.36
N PRO A 87 10.95 17.91 -4.20
CA PRO A 87 9.53 18.20 -4.27
C PRO A 87 8.70 16.91 -4.39
N ALA A 88 7.62 16.80 -3.61
CA ALA A 88 6.86 15.57 -3.50
C ALA A 88 5.34 15.80 -3.50
N LEU A 89 4.63 15.11 -4.39
CA LEU A 89 3.19 15.11 -4.46
C LEU A 89 2.66 13.73 -4.04
N VAL A 90 1.78 13.70 -3.04
CA VAL A 90 1.05 12.50 -2.62
C VAL A 90 -0.39 12.66 -3.09
N ILE A 91 -0.91 11.69 -3.83
CA ILE A 91 -2.30 11.68 -4.30
C ILE A 91 -3.01 10.48 -3.71
N GLN A 92 -4.14 10.70 -3.04
CA GLN A 92 -5.00 9.69 -2.45
C GLN A 92 -6.36 9.68 -3.15
N SER A 93 -6.83 8.50 -3.53
CA SER A 93 -8.22 8.32 -3.95
C SER A 93 -9.13 8.17 -2.73
N ASP A 94 -10.26 8.89 -2.71
CA ASP A 94 -11.18 8.94 -1.56
C ASP A 94 -12.00 7.65 -1.36
N ALA A 95 -12.16 6.85 -2.42
CA ALA A 95 -12.81 5.55 -2.38
C ALA A 95 -11.83 4.37 -2.58
N ASP A 96 -10.54 4.60 -2.26
CA ASP A 96 -9.51 3.56 -2.39
C ASP A 96 -9.79 2.39 -1.43
N SER A 97 -9.87 1.18 -1.98
CA SER A 97 -10.07 -0.06 -1.24
C SER A 97 -8.79 -0.89 -1.09
N GLY A 98 -7.64 -0.28 -1.21
CA GLY A 98 -6.31 -0.89 -1.03
C GLY A 98 -5.36 -0.04 -0.19
N VAL A 99 -5.45 1.29 -0.32
CA VAL A 99 -4.67 2.27 0.44
C VAL A 99 -5.63 3.21 1.17
N PHE A 100 -5.35 3.52 2.42
CA PHE A 100 -6.25 4.25 3.29
C PHE A 100 -5.80 5.70 3.52
N PRO A 101 -6.71 6.61 3.90
CA PRO A 101 -6.37 8.01 4.17
C PRO A 101 -5.24 8.17 5.18
N SER A 102 -5.21 7.35 6.25
CA SER A 102 -4.13 7.38 7.24
C SER A 102 -2.79 6.94 6.66
N ASP A 103 -2.78 6.01 5.68
CA ASP A 103 -1.53 5.58 5.02
C ASP A 103 -0.96 6.73 4.17
N ALA A 104 -1.80 7.41 3.39
CA ALA A 104 -1.39 8.58 2.60
C ALA A 104 -0.89 9.72 3.50
N ARG A 105 -1.58 9.98 4.60
CA ARG A 105 -1.16 10.96 5.60
C ARG A 105 0.19 10.59 6.22
N ALA A 106 0.37 9.34 6.61
CA ALA A 106 1.63 8.86 7.19
C ALA A 106 2.81 8.99 6.19
N ILE A 107 2.57 8.73 4.90
CA ILE A 107 3.56 8.95 3.84
C ILE A 107 3.92 10.43 3.76
N PHE A 108 2.90 11.30 3.65
CA PHE A 108 3.07 12.74 3.55
C PHE A 108 3.85 13.30 4.75
N ASP A 109 3.46 12.93 5.96
CA ASP A 109 4.10 13.40 7.19
C ASP A 109 5.55 12.92 7.30
N ALA A 110 5.85 11.72 6.81
CA ALA A 110 7.19 11.15 6.83
C ALA A 110 8.17 11.74 5.81
N LEU A 111 7.67 12.39 4.75
CA LEU A 111 8.52 13.04 3.74
C LEU A 111 9.32 14.18 4.36
N ALA A 112 10.66 14.18 4.16
CA ALA A 112 11.55 15.24 4.59
C ALA A 112 11.49 16.49 3.69
N SER A 113 10.84 16.42 2.55
CA SER A 113 10.66 17.55 1.63
C SER A 113 9.92 18.70 2.30
N GLU A 114 10.44 19.91 2.17
CA GLU A 114 9.75 21.15 2.55
C GLU A 114 8.71 21.56 1.50
N ASN A 115 8.95 21.22 0.21
CA ASN A 115 8.02 21.42 -0.88
C ASN A 115 7.24 20.11 -1.11
N LYS A 116 6.17 19.92 -0.35
CA LYS A 116 5.32 18.72 -0.45
C LYS A 116 3.84 19.07 -0.39
N GLN A 117 3.04 18.30 -1.13
CA GLN A 117 1.60 18.49 -1.24
C GLN A 117 0.88 17.14 -1.09
N LEU A 118 -0.29 17.14 -0.47
CA LEU A 118 -1.19 16.00 -0.38
C LEU A 118 -2.52 16.38 -0.99
N GLU A 119 -2.91 15.67 -2.03
CA GLU A 119 -4.18 15.83 -2.74
C GLU A 119 -5.08 14.62 -2.55
N THR A 120 -6.38 14.87 -2.43
CA THR A 120 -7.40 13.83 -2.42
C THR A 120 -8.27 13.97 -3.67
N VAL A 121 -8.42 12.89 -4.41
CA VAL A 121 -9.24 12.83 -5.62
C VAL A 121 -10.40 11.87 -5.44
N VAL A 122 -11.54 12.20 -6.07
CA VAL A 122 -12.67 11.29 -6.14
C VAL A 122 -12.28 10.14 -7.07
N GLY A 123 -12.21 8.92 -6.53
CA GLY A 123 -11.83 7.76 -7.34
C GLY A 123 -11.70 6.47 -6.54
N ASP A 124 -11.82 5.35 -7.25
CA ASP A 124 -11.48 4.02 -6.75
C ASP A 124 -9.97 3.75 -6.79
N HIS A 125 -9.55 2.56 -6.34
CA HIS A 125 -8.13 2.16 -6.32
C HIS A 125 -7.43 2.26 -7.69
N TYR A 126 -8.14 2.02 -8.78
CA TYR A 126 -7.60 2.04 -10.14
C TYR A 126 -7.93 3.31 -10.92
N LEU A 127 -8.60 4.28 -10.28
CA LEU A 127 -9.08 5.51 -10.92
C LEU A 127 -9.97 5.22 -12.15
N GLN A 128 -10.82 4.19 -12.03
CA GLN A 128 -11.75 3.79 -13.09
C GLN A 128 -13.14 4.36 -12.87
N VAL A 129 -13.50 4.64 -11.62
CA VAL A 129 -14.78 5.20 -11.23
C VAL A 129 -14.56 6.43 -10.35
N PRO A 130 -15.05 7.61 -10.75
CA PRO A 130 -15.68 7.90 -12.05
C PRO A 130 -14.67 7.87 -13.21
N ASP A 131 -15.15 7.77 -14.42
CA ASP A 131 -14.33 7.75 -15.65
C ASP A 131 -13.43 8.98 -15.82
N THR A 132 -13.80 10.10 -15.19
CA THR A 132 -13.03 11.36 -15.16
C THR A 132 -11.85 11.34 -14.16
N ALA A 133 -11.76 10.34 -13.27
CA ALA A 133 -10.78 10.35 -12.19
C ALA A 133 -9.32 10.40 -12.70
N ARG A 134 -9.01 9.65 -13.74
CA ARG A 134 -7.65 9.65 -14.35
C ARG A 134 -7.28 11.00 -14.95
N GLY A 135 -8.24 11.66 -15.61
CA GLY A 135 -8.03 13.00 -16.18
C GLY A 135 -7.71 14.00 -15.08
N LYS A 136 -8.49 14.00 -13.99
CA LYS A 136 -8.25 14.89 -12.84
C LYS A 136 -6.88 14.67 -12.20
N VAL A 137 -6.45 13.42 -12.06
CA VAL A 137 -5.10 13.14 -11.54
C VAL A 137 -4.02 13.66 -12.49
N ALA A 138 -4.21 13.49 -13.80
CA ALA A 138 -3.27 14.03 -14.78
C ALA A 138 -3.18 15.55 -14.73
N ASP A 139 -4.32 16.25 -14.57
CA ASP A 139 -4.36 17.72 -14.41
C ASP A 139 -3.60 18.14 -13.16
N ILE A 140 -3.87 17.51 -12.00
CA ILE A 140 -3.18 17.81 -10.74
C ILE A 140 -1.66 17.63 -10.88
N ILE A 141 -1.21 16.55 -11.51
CA ILE A 141 0.21 16.30 -11.74
C ILE A 141 0.82 17.36 -12.66
N THR A 142 0.11 17.73 -13.72
CA THR A 142 0.58 18.73 -14.69
C THR A 142 0.72 20.10 -14.04
N ASP A 143 -0.29 20.52 -13.29
CA ASP A 143 -0.29 21.80 -12.57
C ASP A 143 0.82 21.84 -11.54
N TRP A 144 1.00 20.74 -10.79
CA TRP A 144 2.04 20.64 -9.77
C TRP A 144 3.45 20.71 -10.37
N ILE A 145 3.72 19.99 -11.49
CA ILE A 145 5.02 20.06 -12.20
C ILE A 145 5.30 21.47 -12.70
N GLY A 146 4.28 22.22 -13.09
CA GLY A 146 4.43 23.61 -13.52
C GLY A 146 4.78 24.61 -12.40
N CYS A 147 4.67 24.18 -11.13
CA CYS A 147 4.90 25.00 -9.94
C CYS A 147 6.21 24.68 -9.18
N VAL A 148 6.93 23.63 -9.54
CA VAL A 148 8.14 23.14 -8.82
C VAL A 148 9.45 23.39 -9.56
#